data_4dd6fab0babfa158aeff273534f6d42a
#
_entry.id   4dd6fab0babfa158aeff273534f6d42a
#
_cell.length_a   1.000
_cell.length_b   1.000
_cell.length_c   1.000
_cell.angle_alpha   90.00
_cell.angle_beta   90.00
_cell.angle_gamma   90.00
#
_symmetry.space_group_name_H-M   'P 1'
#
loop_
_entity.id
_entity.type
_entity.pdbx_description
1 polymer ?
#
loop_
_entity_poly.entity_id
_entity_poly.type
_entity_poly.pdbx_seq_one_letter_code
_entity_poly.pdbx_strand_id
1 'polypeptide(L)'
;AAKSKDIAANYITQGCVGIFGANEGSTVGTGNAIQEAGQTVIGVGFDKSDTILNLIKNGYILCTMAQNPDVMGYEGIQSAVKALEGEDVGEEFIDTGVSVINKDTL
;
A
#
# COMPACT_ATOMS: atom_id res chain seq x y z
N ALA A 1 10.15 5.68 -4.77
CA ALA A 1 9.13 6.76 -4.70
C ALA A 1 9.28 7.80 -5.80
N ALA A 2 10.50 8.22 -6.14
CA ALA A 2 10.70 9.27 -7.15
C ALA A 2 10.14 8.88 -8.52
N LYS A 3 10.39 7.67 -8.97
CA LYS A 3 9.89 7.17 -10.25
C LYS A 3 8.37 7.06 -10.27
N SER A 4 7.79 6.58 -9.18
CA SER A 4 6.34 6.48 -9.02
C SER A 4 5.68 7.85 -8.99
N LYS A 5 6.33 8.84 -8.39
CA LYS A 5 5.87 10.22 -8.38
C LYS A 5 5.78 10.78 -9.80
N ASP A 6 6.81 10.55 -10.63
CA ASP A 6 6.82 11.01 -12.02
C ASP A 6 5.70 10.34 -12.83
N ILE A 7 5.48 9.05 -12.65
CA ILE A 7 4.40 8.31 -13.31
C ILE A 7 3.04 8.86 -12.87
N ALA A 8 2.85 9.07 -11.57
CA ALA A 8 1.60 9.63 -11.04
C ALA A 8 1.34 11.03 -11.59
N ALA A 9 2.37 11.88 -11.66
CA ALA A 9 2.26 13.21 -12.24
C ALA A 9 1.80 13.15 -13.70
N ASN A 10 2.32 12.19 -14.47
CA ASN A 10 1.88 11.98 -15.85
C ASN A 10 0.42 11.56 -15.94
N TYR A 11 -0.03 10.67 -15.06
CA TYR A 11 -1.45 10.28 -15.00
C TYR A 11 -2.35 11.47 -14.71
N ILE A 12 -1.95 12.33 -13.78
CA ILE A 12 -2.70 13.55 -13.45
C ILE A 12 -2.80 14.46 -14.68
N THR A 13 -1.69 14.64 -15.39
CA THR A 13 -1.65 15.45 -16.63
C THR A 13 -2.58 14.87 -17.70
N GLN A 14 -2.72 13.55 -17.76
CA GLN A 14 -3.60 12.85 -18.70
C GLN A 14 -5.08 12.87 -18.29
N GLY A 15 -5.42 13.44 -17.15
CA GLY A 15 -6.80 13.60 -16.72
C GLY A 15 -7.34 12.49 -15.81
N CYS A 16 -6.48 11.67 -15.21
CA CYS A 16 -6.91 10.67 -14.24
C CYS A 16 -7.53 11.34 -13.02
N VAL A 17 -8.61 10.76 -12.49
CA VAL A 17 -9.31 11.26 -11.30
C VAL A 17 -8.91 10.51 -10.03
N GLY A 18 -8.27 9.37 -10.17
CA GLY A 18 -7.79 8.57 -9.04
C GLY A 18 -6.56 7.76 -9.41
N ILE A 19 -5.69 7.53 -8.43
CA ILE A 19 -4.46 6.77 -8.60
C ILE A 19 -4.30 5.83 -7.40
N PHE A 20 -3.92 4.59 -7.69
CA PHE A 20 -3.67 3.57 -6.68
C PHE A 20 -2.18 3.21 -6.65
N GLY A 21 -1.58 3.35 -5.47
CA GLY A 21 -0.21 2.88 -5.23
C GLY A 21 -0.23 1.45 -4.70
N ALA A 22 0.43 0.53 -5.38
CA ALA A 22 0.35 -0.90 -5.09
C ALA A 22 1.33 -1.37 -4.01
N ASN A 23 2.20 -0.50 -3.52
CA ASN A 23 3.13 -0.76 -2.42
C ASN A 23 3.52 0.56 -1.74
N GLU A 24 4.38 0.50 -0.72
CA GLU A 24 4.79 1.69 0.01
C GLU A 24 5.39 2.76 -0.91
N GLY A 25 6.36 2.40 -1.72
CA GLY A 25 7.06 3.36 -2.60
C GLY A 25 6.13 4.03 -3.59
N SER A 26 5.24 3.28 -4.21
CA SER A 26 4.27 3.84 -5.17
C SER A 26 3.20 4.67 -4.48
N THR A 27 2.80 4.32 -3.26
CA THR A 27 1.86 5.12 -2.46
C THR A 27 2.47 6.47 -2.08
N VAL A 28 3.72 6.48 -1.62
CA VAL A 28 4.43 7.72 -1.31
C VAL A 28 4.57 8.58 -2.56
N GLY A 29 4.96 7.99 -3.68
CA GLY A 29 5.07 8.70 -4.95
C GLY A 29 3.75 9.31 -5.40
N THR A 30 2.67 8.54 -5.30
CA THR A 30 1.31 9.02 -5.62
C THR A 30 0.92 10.20 -4.73
N GLY A 31 1.12 10.08 -3.43
CA GLY A 31 0.79 11.16 -2.49
C GLY A 31 1.57 12.44 -2.75
N ASN A 32 2.86 12.31 -3.04
CA ASN A 32 3.71 13.46 -3.35
C ASN A 32 3.28 14.13 -4.65
N ALA A 33 2.93 13.36 -5.68
CA ALA A 33 2.43 13.92 -6.95
C ALA A 33 1.11 14.66 -6.75
N ILE A 34 0.20 14.11 -5.95
CA ILE A 34 -1.09 14.74 -5.63
C ILE A 34 -0.86 16.03 -4.85
N GLN A 35 0.06 16.04 -3.91
CA GLN A 35 0.43 17.25 -3.16
C GLN A 35 0.91 18.35 -4.11
N GLU A 36 1.80 18.04 -5.03
CA GLU A 36 2.32 19.00 -6.00
C GLU A 36 1.27 19.49 -6.98
N ALA A 37 0.29 18.65 -7.30
CA ALA A 37 -0.82 19.01 -8.20
C ALA A 37 -1.97 19.75 -7.50
N GLY A 38 -1.89 20.00 -6.19
CA GLY A 38 -2.91 20.74 -5.45
C GLY A 38 -4.15 19.93 -5.09
N GLN A 39 -4.00 18.61 -4.86
CA GLN A 39 -5.10 17.71 -4.43
C GLN A 39 -6.24 17.58 -5.45
N THR A 40 -5.93 17.58 -6.73
CA THR A 40 -6.95 17.50 -7.78
C THR A 40 -7.45 16.10 -8.08
N VAL A 41 -6.78 15.06 -7.53
CA VAL A 41 -7.13 13.65 -7.73
C VAL A 41 -7.15 12.91 -6.40
N ILE A 42 -7.80 11.75 -6.39
CA ILE A 42 -7.88 10.89 -5.21
C ILE A 42 -6.77 9.85 -5.26
N GLY A 43 -6.00 9.74 -4.18
CA GLY A 43 -4.96 8.72 -4.04
C GLY A 43 -5.35 7.68 -3.01
N VAL A 44 -5.12 6.42 -3.35
CA VAL A 44 -5.30 5.28 -2.46
C VAL A 44 -4.01 4.47 -2.50
N GLY A 45 -3.64 3.87 -1.40
CA GLY A 45 -2.36 3.19 -1.34
C GLY A 45 -2.38 1.83 -0.67
N PHE A 46 -1.19 1.29 -0.55
CA PHE A 46 -0.94 0.00 0.08
C PHE A 46 0.27 0.14 1.00
N ASP A 47 0.28 -0.63 2.08
CA ASP A 47 1.31 -0.63 3.12
C ASP A 47 1.20 0.54 4.11
N LYS A 48 2.06 0.53 5.10
CA LYS A 48 2.05 1.50 6.19
C LYS A 48 3.47 1.99 6.46
N SER A 49 3.61 3.30 6.54
CA SER A 49 4.84 3.97 6.99
C SER A 49 4.46 5.33 7.56
N ASP A 50 5.36 5.93 8.30
CA ASP A 50 5.13 7.27 8.84
C ASP A 50 4.84 8.27 7.73
N THR A 51 5.54 8.15 6.59
CA THR A 51 5.31 9.01 5.44
C THR A 51 3.90 8.86 4.89
N ILE A 52 3.42 7.62 4.73
CA ILE A 52 2.05 7.36 4.25
C ILE A 52 1.03 7.92 5.24
N LEU A 53 1.23 7.69 6.54
CA LEU A 53 0.31 8.21 7.57
C LEU A 53 0.24 9.73 7.54
N ASN A 54 1.37 10.40 7.33
CA ASN A 54 1.39 11.85 7.18
C ASN A 54 0.66 12.32 5.92
N LEU A 55 0.80 11.61 4.82
CA LEU A 55 0.07 11.92 3.59
C LEU A 55 -1.45 11.78 3.78
N ILE A 56 -1.89 10.77 4.54
CA ILE A 56 -3.30 10.60 4.89
C ILE A 56 -3.76 11.73 5.80
N LYS A 57 -2.99 12.04 6.83
CA LYS A 57 -3.30 13.10 7.78
C LYS A 57 -3.48 14.44 7.07
N ASN A 58 -2.65 14.72 6.08
CA ASN A 58 -2.68 15.98 5.32
C ASN A 58 -3.68 15.95 4.15
N GLY A 59 -4.34 14.84 3.91
CA GLY A 59 -5.38 14.72 2.89
C GLY A 59 -4.91 14.44 1.48
N TYR A 60 -3.65 14.09 1.27
CA TYR A 60 -3.11 13.76 -0.06
C TYR A 60 -3.35 12.31 -0.45
N ILE A 61 -3.49 11.42 0.52
CA ILE A 61 -3.92 10.04 0.33
C ILE A 61 -5.19 9.82 1.14
N LEU A 62 -6.22 9.26 0.53
CA LEU A 62 -7.49 9.01 1.19
C LEU A 62 -7.39 7.90 2.22
N CYS A 63 -6.80 6.78 1.84
CA CYS A 63 -6.60 5.63 2.72
C CYS A 63 -5.48 4.74 2.17
N THR A 64 -4.99 3.86 3.04
CA THR A 64 -4.05 2.81 2.66
C THR A 64 -4.48 1.48 3.24
N MET A 65 -4.16 0.39 2.53
CA MET A 65 -4.39 -0.98 2.98
C MET A 65 -3.12 -1.49 3.66
N ALA A 66 -3.14 -1.55 4.99
CA ALA A 66 -2.01 -2.03 5.76
C ALA A 66 -2.07 -3.55 5.89
N GLN A 67 -1.01 -4.21 5.46
CA GLN A 67 -0.85 -5.65 5.59
C GLN A 67 -0.36 -6.01 7.00
N ASN A 68 -0.30 -7.31 7.28
CA ASN A 68 0.25 -7.85 8.52
C ASN A 68 1.56 -8.60 8.20
N PRO A 69 2.67 -7.89 7.98
CA PRO A 69 3.93 -8.53 7.58
C PRO A 69 4.49 -9.50 8.62
N ASP A 70 4.21 -9.28 9.90
CA ASP A 70 4.55 -10.20 10.98
C ASP A 70 3.84 -11.55 10.81
N VAL A 71 2.54 -11.53 10.52
CA VAL A 71 1.76 -12.75 10.25
C VAL A 71 2.25 -13.42 8.97
N MET A 72 2.51 -12.63 7.93
CA MET A 72 3.01 -13.16 6.65
C MET A 72 4.35 -13.87 6.85
N GLY A 73 5.27 -13.29 7.61
CA GLY A 73 6.56 -13.90 7.91
C GLY A 73 6.43 -15.18 8.70
N TYR A 74 5.64 -15.16 9.77
CA TYR A 74 5.40 -16.32 10.63
C TYR A 74 4.78 -17.47 9.85
N GLU A 75 3.67 -17.22 9.16
CA GLU A 75 2.95 -18.25 8.38
C GLU A 75 3.81 -18.77 7.22
N GLY A 76 4.57 -17.89 6.57
CA GLY A 76 5.47 -18.27 5.49
C GLY A 76 6.56 -19.23 5.95
N ILE A 77 7.20 -18.94 7.06
CA ILE A 77 8.24 -19.83 7.62
C ILE A 77 7.64 -21.17 8.06
N GLN A 78 6.48 -21.16 8.72
CA GLN A 78 5.82 -22.39 9.09
C GLN A 78 5.47 -23.27 7.89
N SER A 79 4.96 -22.66 6.82
CA SER A 79 4.64 -23.38 5.58
C SER A 79 5.88 -23.94 4.92
N ALA A 80 6.98 -23.20 4.90
CA ALA A 80 8.25 -23.65 4.35
C ALA A 80 8.80 -24.85 5.12
N VAL A 81 8.76 -24.82 6.45
CA VAL A 81 9.21 -25.94 7.28
C VAL A 81 8.36 -27.18 7.02
N LYS A 82 7.03 -27.04 6.97
CA LYS A 82 6.13 -28.15 6.66
C LYS A 82 6.42 -28.75 5.30
N ALA A 83 6.64 -27.92 4.30
CA ALA A 83 6.99 -28.38 2.96
C ALA A 83 8.30 -29.16 2.93
N LEU A 84 9.32 -28.70 3.66
CA LEU A 84 10.61 -29.38 3.77
C LEU A 84 10.50 -30.74 4.47
N GLU A 85 9.57 -30.86 5.40
CA GLU A 85 9.29 -32.12 6.13
C GLU A 85 8.36 -33.06 5.37
N GLY A 86 7.88 -32.66 4.19
CA GLY A 86 6.97 -33.44 3.38
C GLY A 86 5.53 -33.44 3.87
N GLU A 87 5.19 -32.52 4.76
CA GLU A 87 3.83 -32.37 5.28
C GLU A 87 2.95 -31.55 4.35
N ASP A 88 1.64 -31.72 4.47
CA ASP A 88 0.66 -30.90 3.78
C ASP A 88 0.69 -29.48 4.36
N VAL A 89 0.88 -28.50 3.50
CA VAL A 89 0.88 -27.08 3.89
C VAL A 89 -0.52 -26.48 3.99
N GLY A 90 -1.55 -27.25 3.67
CA GLY A 90 -2.94 -26.82 3.73
C GLY A 90 -3.42 -26.16 2.45
N GLU A 91 -4.07 -25.02 2.58
CA GLU A 91 -4.65 -24.32 1.42
C GLU A 91 -3.58 -23.68 0.55
N GLU A 92 -3.90 -23.51 -0.74
CA GLU A 92 -3.05 -22.85 -1.71
C GLU A 92 -2.79 -21.40 -1.32
N PHE A 93 -3.81 -20.73 -0.74
CA PHE A 93 -3.71 -19.35 -0.27
C PHE A 93 -4.03 -19.27 1.21
N ILE A 94 -3.22 -18.52 1.95
CA ILE A 94 -3.48 -18.19 3.35
C ILE A 94 -3.72 -16.69 3.43
N ASP A 95 -4.91 -16.27 3.84
CA ASP A 95 -5.23 -14.87 4.04
C ASP A 95 -4.61 -14.39 5.35
N THR A 96 -3.64 -13.49 5.25
CA THR A 96 -2.95 -12.92 6.41
C THR A 96 -3.59 -11.61 6.89
N GLY A 97 -4.66 -11.18 6.26
CA GLY A 97 -5.44 -10.03 6.65
C GLY A 97 -4.90 -8.69 6.16
N VAL A 98 -5.78 -7.72 6.15
CA VAL A 98 -5.46 -6.34 5.80
C VAL A 98 -6.36 -5.41 6.60
N SER A 99 -5.85 -4.23 6.95
CA SER A 99 -6.62 -3.19 7.64
C SER A 99 -6.63 -1.92 6.80
N VAL A 100 -7.78 -1.26 6.74
CA VAL A 100 -7.90 0.02 6.05
C VAL A 100 -7.56 1.13 7.05
N ILE A 101 -6.61 1.98 6.69
CA ILE A 101 -6.22 3.14 7.49
C ILE A 101 -6.62 4.40 6.74
N ASN A 102 -7.43 5.24 7.37
CA ASN A 102 -7.85 6.54 6.88
C ASN A 102 -7.72 7.58 8.00
N LYS A 103 -8.21 8.81 7.78
CA LYS A 103 -8.14 9.87 8.81
C LYS A 103 -8.80 9.49 10.12
N ASP A 104 -9.87 8.70 10.07
CA ASP A 104 -10.63 8.33 11.27
C ASP A 104 -9.96 7.21 12.08
N THR A 105 -9.06 6.46 11.45
CA THR A 105 -8.39 5.30 12.06
C THR A 105 -6.89 5.49 12.24
N LEU A 106 -6.39 6.67 12.01
CA LEU A 106 -4.97 7.01 12.25
C LEU A 106 -4.59 6.86 13.71
#